data_16b2a91c9c37003f6b758c7509a6a35d
#
_entry.id   16b2a91c9c37003f6b758c7509a6a35d
#
_cell.length_a   1.000
_cell.length_b   1.000
_cell.length_c   1.000
_cell.angle_alpha   90.00
_cell.angle_beta   90.00
_cell.angle_gamma   90.00
#
_symmetry.space_group_name_H-M   'P 1'
#
loop_
_entity.id
_entity.type
_entity.pdbx_description
1 polymer ?
#
loop_
_entity_poly.entity_id
_entity_poly.type
_entity_poly.pdbx_seq_one_letter_code
_entity_poly.pdbx_strand_id
1 'polypeptide(L)'
;MPSRVEDYEVLYTIGSGSYGKCQKIKRKSDGKILVWKELDYGTMAESEKQMLVSEVNLLRELKHPNIVRYYDRIIDRTNTTLYIVMEYCEGGDLASLISRCVKERRYLEEQFILRVMAQLTLALKECHRRRDGRATVLHRDLKPANIFLDIRQNVKLGDFGLARILNHETSFAKTFVGTPYYMSPEQMNRMSYNEKSDIWSLGCLLYELCALSPPFTAYNQKELAEKIRGGKFRRIPFRYSEELNTLLSKMLNLKDYLRPSVESILQSSLLAQVVSEEQRGAQLRLRRRSADSDCALNRVAEQAPPCAAELRLKEQALREREKALKEREERLEQREKELCVREQLSNEKLARAESLLNNYCRLQQQRDLAPLYSKDIDVENLSPGKRRSTLQERAKRTSYLIIVSVRLSTS
;
A
#
# COMPACT_ATOMS: atom_id res chain seq x y z
N MET A 1 15.63 -0.69 25.55
CA MET A 1 16.76 -0.43 24.63
C MET A 1 16.33 -0.83 23.23
N PRO A 2 16.85 -0.21 22.16
CA PRO A 2 16.58 -0.69 20.80
C PRO A 2 17.16 -2.10 20.64
N SER A 3 16.41 -2.98 19.95
CA SER A 3 16.85 -4.35 19.68
C SER A 3 18.11 -4.36 18.80
N ARG A 4 18.99 -5.33 19.03
CA ARG A 4 20.22 -5.56 18.27
C ARG A 4 20.14 -6.89 17.53
N VAL A 5 20.98 -7.08 16.53
CA VAL A 5 21.07 -8.35 15.79
C VAL A 5 21.42 -9.51 16.73
N GLU A 6 22.29 -9.26 17.70
CA GLU A 6 22.74 -10.24 18.70
C GLU A 6 21.64 -10.73 19.64
N ASP A 7 20.51 -10.00 19.76
CA ASP A 7 19.35 -10.41 20.56
C ASP A 7 18.58 -11.58 19.92
N TYR A 8 18.94 -11.97 18.71
CA TYR A 8 18.30 -13.02 17.92
C TYR A 8 19.31 -14.09 17.52
N GLU A 9 18.82 -15.31 17.39
CA GLU A 9 19.51 -16.47 16.84
C GLU A 9 18.91 -16.80 15.47
N VAL A 10 19.75 -16.85 14.44
CA VAL A 10 19.33 -17.25 13.10
C VAL A 10 19.23 -18.77 13.04
N LEU A 11 18.05 -19.30 12.71
CA LEU A 11 17.81 -20.74 12.62
C LEU A 11 18.12 -21.25 11.21
N TYR A 12 17.46 -20.66 10.19
CA TYR A 12 17.71 -20.98 8.78
C TYR A 12 17.09 -19.92 7.84
N THR A 13 17.58 -19.90 6.61
CA THR A 13 17.03 -19.05 5.55
C THR A 13 15.79 -19.70 4.96
N ILE A 14 14.67 -18.97 4.94
CA ILE A 14 13.39 -19.40 4.35
C ILE A 14 13.39 -19.14 2.85
N GLY A 15 13.93 -18.00 2.42
CA GLY A 15 13.99 -17.60 1.02
C GLY A 15 14.96 -16.45 0.79
N SER A 16 15.42 -16.32 -0.44
CA SER A 16 16.20 -15.19 -0.91
C SER A 16 15.56 -14.64 -2.18
N GLY A 17 15.47 -13.33 -2.30
CA GLY A 17 14.92 -12.64 -3.44
C GLY A 17 15.75 -11.43 -3.84
N SER A 18 15.31 -10.70 -4.85
CA SER A 18 15.96 -9.48 -5.34
C SER A 18 16.13 -8.38 -4.27
N TYR A 19 15.40 -8.47 -3.18
CA TYR A 19 15.37 -7.45 -2.11
C TYR A 19 16.10 -7.86 -0.84
N GLY A 20 16.68 -9.07 -0.79
CA GLY A 20 17.39 -9.58 0.37
C GLY A 20 16.96 -10.99 0.80
N LYS A 21 17.36 -11.37 2.00
CA LYS A 21 17.08 -12.70 2.56
C LYS A 21 15.95 -12.63 3.58
N CYS A 22 15.13 -13.68 3.62
CA CYS A 22 14.15 -13.90 4.67
C CYS A 22 14.61 -15.08 5.52
N GLN A 23 14.81 -14.89 6.82
CA GLN A 23 15.35 -15.90 7.71
C GLN A 23 14.43 -16.11 8.90
N LYS A 24 14.26 -17.37 9.29
CA LYS A 24 13.63 -17.75 10.54
C LYS A 24 14.61 -17.52 11.68
N ILE A 25 14.13 -16.83 12.72
CA ILE A 25 14.93 -16.43 13.86
C ILE A 25 14.25 -16.78 15.16
N LYS A 26 15.04 -16.91 16.23
CA LYS A 26 14.57 -17.08 17.60
C LYS A 26 15.03 -15.91 18.43
N ARG A 27 14.10 -15.22 19.08
CA ARG A 27 14.44 -14.14 20.01
C ARG A 27 14.97 -14.75 21.31
N LYS A 28 16.18 -14.35 21.72
CA LYS A 28 16.88 -14.96 22.87
C LYS A 28 16.18 -14.68 24.21
N SER A 29 15.52 -13.51 24.34
CA SER A 29 14.92 -13.08 25.61
C SER A 29 13.72 -13.92 26.05
N ASP A 30 12.93 -14.47 25.12
CA ASP A 30 11.69 -15.21 25.41
C ASP A 30 11.52 -16.49 24.56
N GLY A 31 12.52 -16.84 23.76
CA GLY A 31 12.50 -18.02 22.89
C GLY A 31 11.52 -17.96 21.73
N LYS A 32 10.91 -16.80 21.48
CA LYS A 32 9.88 -16.65 20.45
C LYS A 32 10.44 -16.83 19.05
N ILE A 33 9.75 -17.66 18.25
CA ILE A 33 10.05 -17.86 16.84
C ILE A 33 9.45 -16.73 16.02
N LEU A 34 10.28 -16.08 15.22
CA LEU A 34 9.96 -14.93 14.37
C LEU A 34 10.63 -15.14 13.00
N VAL A 35 10.41 -14.19 12.11
CA VAL A 35 11.19 -14.02 10.89
C VAL A 35 11.75 -12.61 10.84
N TRP A 36 12.89 -12.45 10.21
CA TRP A 36 13.31 -11.14 9.73
C TRP A 36 13.54 -11.15 8.24
N LYS A 37 13.36 -9.97 7.64
CA LYS A 37 13.70 -9.68 6.26
C LYS A 37 14.91 -8.75 6.26
N GLU A 38 15.99 -9.20 5.66
CA GLU A 38 17.20 -8.40 5.46
C GLU A 38 17.04 -7.55 4.19
N LEU A 39 17.29 -6.27 4.31
CA LEU A 39 17.25 -5.32 3.20
C LEU A 39 18.56 -4.55 3.17
N ASP A 40 19.33 -4.68 2.10
CA ASP A 40 20.50 -3.84 1.87
C ASP A 40 20.05 -2.46 1.37
N TYR A 41 20.39 -1.42 2.14
CA TYR A 41 20.10 -0.02 1.80
C TYR A 41 21.35 0.77 1.39
N GLY A 42 22.49 0.11 1.22
CA GLY A 42 23.78 0.76 0.95
C GLY A 42 23.78 1.57 -0.36
N THR A 43 23.10 1.08 -1.38
CA THR A 43 23.02 1.74 -2.70
C THR A 43 21.87 2.73 -2.84
N MET A 44 21.03 2.90 -1.81
CA MET A 44 19.86 3.77 -1.85
C MET A 44 20.23 5.23 -1.62
N ALA A 45 19.54 6.14 -2.33
CA ALA A 45 19.61 7.57 -2.04
C ALA A 45 19.02 7.89 -0.65
N GLU A 46 19.43 9.00 -0.04
CA GLU A 46 18.99 9.35 1.31
C GLU A 46 17.47 9.56 1.41
N SER A 47 16.86 10.13 0.38
CA SER A 47 15.39 10.25 0.28
C SER A 47 14.67 8.90 0.28
N GLU A 48 15.26 7.89 -0.34
CA GLU A 48 14.72 6.53 -0.39
C GLU A 48 14.83 5.81 0.96
N LYS A 49 15.97 6.01 1.65
CA LYS A 49 16.15 5.51 3.01
C LYS A 49 15.12 6.09 3.97
N GLN A 50 14.83 7.40 3.85
CA GLN A 50 13.80 8.06 4.66
C GLN A 50 12.41 7.52 4.35
N MET A 51 12.06 7.30 3.07
CA MET A 51 10.79 6.69 2.69
C MET A 51 10.67 5.26 3.24
N LEU A 52 11.71 4.44 3.11
CA LEU A 52 11.75 3.07 3.63
C LEU A 52 11.49 3.04 5.15
N VAL A 53 12.16 3.89 5.90
CA VAL A 53 11.97 4.01 7.35
C VAL A 53 10.55 4.46 7.69
N SER A 54 9.99 5.40 6.95
CA SER A 54 8.62 5.90 7.15
C SER A 54 7.59 4.80 6.88
N GLU A 55 7.71 4.04 5.80
CA GLU A 55 6.80 2.92 5.51
C GLU A 55 6.90 1.80 6.55
N VAL A 56 8.11 1.42 6.95
CA VAL A 56 8.28 0.41 8.03
C VAL A 56 7.63 0.87 9.33
N ASN A 57 7.67 2.17 9.64
CA ASN A 57 6.96 2.72 10.80
C ASN A 57 5.45 2.62 10.67
N LEU A 58 4.88 2.92 9.49
CA LEU A 58 3.45 2.78 9.25
C LEU A 58 3.00 1.32 9.40
N LEU A 59 3.77 0.37 8.88
CA LEU A 59 3.45 -1.06 9.01
C LEU A 59 3.48 -1.54 10.46
N ARG A 60 4.35 -1.00 11.31
CA ARG A 60 4.42 -1.30 12.74
C ARG A 60 3.16 -0.89 13.50
N GLU A 61 2.45 0.13 13.01
CA GLU A 61 1.19 0.61 13.60
C GLU A 61 -0.02 -0.27 13.24
N LEU A 62 0.06 -1.04 12.16
CA LEU A 62 -1.00 -1.96 11.76
C LEU A 62 -1.07 -3.14 12.74
N LYS A 63 -2.14 -3.19 13.52
CA LYS A 63 -2.40 -4.25 14.51
C LYS A 63 -3.74 -4.90 14.20
N HIS A 64 -3.71 -5.95 13.40
CA HIS A 64 -4.91 -6.70 13.02
C HIS A 64 -4.63 -8.21 13.05
N PRO A 65 -5.59 -9.07 13.44
CA PRO A 65 -5.40 -10.52 13.48
C PRO A 65 -5.01 -11.13 12.13
N ASN A 66 -5.47 -10.52 11.03
CA ASN A 66 -5.21 -10.99 9.66
C ASN A 66 -4.14 -10.18 8.93
N ILE A 67 -3.29 -9.46 9.64
CA ILE A 67 -2.09 -8.81 9.13
C ILE A 67 -0.88 -9.41 9.84
N VAL A 68 0.18 -9.70 9.09
CA VAL A 68 1.47 -10.12 9.65
C VAL A 68 1.95 -9.05 10.61
N ARG A 69 2.20 -9.42 11.86
CA ARG A 69 2.62 -8.46 12.89
C ARG A 69 4.07 -8.09 12.72
N TYR A 70 4.33 -6.80 12.61
CA TYR A 70 5.68 -6.23 12.70
C TYR A 70 6.03 -6.02 14.16
N TYR A 71 7.16 -6.56 14.60
CA TYR A 71 7.62 -6.45 15.97
C TYR A 71 8.63 -5.34 16.15
N ASP A 72 9.66 -5.34 15.31
CA ASP A 72 10.77 -4.41 15.43
C ASP A 72 11.51 -4.19 14.10
N ARG A 73 12.39 -3.20 14.11
CA ARG A 73 13.38 -2.97 13.05
C ARG A 73 14.76 -2.77 13.69
N ILE A 74 15.77 -3.31 13.05
CA ILE A 74 17.18 -3.17 13.47
C ILE A 74 17.94 -2.57 12.30
N ILE A 75 18.62 -1.46 12.54
CA ILE A 75 19.45 -0.79 11.52
C ILE A 75 20.89 -1.09 11.84
N ASP A 76 21.50 -1.95 11.05
CA ASP A 76 22.93 -2.22 11.07
C ASP A 76 23.62 -1.23 10.12
N ARG A 77 24.23 -0.20 10.69
CA ARG A 77 24.93 0.83 9.93
C ARG A 77 26.27 0.35 9.39
N THR A 78 26.88 -0.65 10.03
CA THR A 78 28.18 -1.21 9.62
C THR A 78 28.05 -1.98 8.32
N ASN A 79 26.98 -2.79 8.20
CA ASN A 79 26.70 -3.61 7.03
C ASN A 79 25.66 -3.00 6.10
N THR A 80 25.24 -1.76 6.33
CA THR A 80 24.17 -1.07 5.56
C THR A 80 22.90 -1.91 5.41
N THR A 81 22.55 -2.67 6.46
CA THR A 81 21.44 -3.62 6.43
C THR A 81 20.32 -3.20 7.39
N LEU A 82 19.10 -3.22 6.88
CA LEU A 82 17.87 -3.07 7.68
C LEU A 82 17.24 -4.45 7.87
N TYR A 83 17.06 -4.84 9.11
CA TYR A 83 16.32 -6.05 9.48
C TYR A 83 14.91 -5.66 9.93
N ILE A 84 13.89 -6.23 9.28
CA ILE A 84 12.49 -6.06 9.66
C ILE A 84 12.02 -7.33 10.34
N VAL A 85 11.77 -7.26 11.65
CA VAL A 85 11.38 -8.42 12.48
C VAL A 85 9.85 -8.56 12.47
N MET A 86 9.37 -9.73 12.05
CA MET A 86 7.95 -10.01 11.82
C MET A 86 7.50 -11.34 12.44
N GLU A 87 6.19 -11.51 12.49
CA GLU A 87 5.52 -12.76 12.85
C GLU A 87 5.91 -13.89 11.88
N TYR A 88 6.25 -15.05 12.42
CA TYR A 88 6.40 -16.27 11.63
C TYR A 88 5.06 -16.94 11.43
N CYS A 89 4.69 -17.23 10.18
CA CYS A 89 3.43 -17.88 9.80
C CYS A 89 3.72 -19.34 9.41
N GLU A 90 3.29 -20.28 10.25
CA GLU A 90 3.65 -21.71 10.16
C GLU A 90 2.90 -22.46 9.06
N GLY A 91 1.75 -21.95 8.61
CA GLY A 91 0.89 -22.57 7.60
C GLY A 91 1.36 -22.37 6.15
N GLY A 92 2.48 -21.68 5.94
CA GLY A 92 2.99 -21.34 4.61
C GLY A 92 2.21 -20.20 3.96
N ASP A 93 2.14 -20.15 2.62
CA ASP A 93 1.49 -19.12 1.83
C ASP A 93 0.45 -19.71 0.85
N LEU A 94 -0.43 -18.84 0.31
CA LEU A 94 -1.48 -19.27 -0.61
C LEU A 94 -0.92 -19.74 -1.97
N ALA A 95 0.25 -19.26 -2.43
CA ALA A 95 0.83 -19.73 -3.69
C ALA A 95 1.27 -21.20 -3.57
N SER A 96 1.89 -21.56 -2.45
CA SER A 96 2.24 -22.94 -2.13
C SER A 96 0.98 -23.83 -2.01
N LEU A 97 -0.10 -23.31 -1.41
CA LEU A 97 -1.38 -24.00 -1.31
C LEU A 97 -1.99 -24.26 -2.71
N ILE A 98 -2.06 -23.23 -3.57
CA ILE A 98 -2.57 -23.36 -4.94
C ILE A 98 -1.72 -24.37 -5.73
N SER A 99 -0.39 -24.27 -5.66
CA SER A 99 0.52 -25.19 -6.33
C SER A 99 0.27 -26.65 -5.91
N ARG A 100 0.05 -26.88 -4.62
CA ARG A 100 -0.32 -28.21 -4.10
C ARG A 100 -1.67 -28.67 -4.66
N CYS A 101 -2.70 -27.80 -4.67
CA CYS A 101 -4.01 -28.13 -5.23
C CYS A 101 -3.94 -28.49 -6.72
N VAL A 102 -3.12 -27.77 -7.50
CA VAL A 102 -2.86 -28.10 -8.93
C VAL A 102 -2.23 -29.47 -9.08
N LYS A 103 -1.20 -29.81 -8.28
CA LYS A 103 -0.52 -31.12 -8.30
C LYS A 103 -1.46 -32.26 -7.93
N GLU A 104 -2.29 -32.03 -6.90
CA GLU A 104 -3.26 -33.02 -6.40
C GLU A 104 -4.55 -33.08 -7.24
N ARG A 105 -4.69 -32.20 -8.24
CA ARG A 105 -5.93 -32.03 -9.05
C ARG A 105 -7.18 -31.83 -8.19
N ARG A 106 -7.06 -31.10 -7.10
CA ARG A 106 -8.10 -30.86 -6.11
C ARG A 106 -8.41 -29.38 -6.00
N TYR A 107 -9.67 -29.02 -6.12
CA TYR A 107 -10.12 -27.65 -5.88
C TYR A 107 -10.32 -27.39 -4.40
N LEU A 108 -10.19 -26.14 -4.01
CA LEU A 108 -10.48 -25.65 -2.66
C LEU A 108 -12.00 -25.65 -2.41
N GLU A 109 -12.40 -25.84 -1.17
CA GLU A 109 -13.80 -25.69 -0.77
C GLU A 109 -14.22 -24.23 -0.75
N GLU A 110 -15.45 -23.92 -1.19
CA GLU A 110 -15.98 -22.55 -1.23
C GLU A 110 -15.94 -21.88 0.14
N GLN A 111 -16.28 -22.60 1.20
CA GLN A 111 -16.21 -22.11 2.57
C GLN A 111 -14.81 -21.61 2.97
N PHE A 112 -13.76 -22.29 2.53
CA PHE A 112 -12.39 -21.84 2.75
C PHE A 112 -12.12 -20.54 2.00
N ILE A 113 -12.55 -20.44 0.73
CA ILE A 113 -12.37 -19.25 -0.11
C ILE A 113 -13.12 -18.06 0.48
N LEU A 114 -14.36 -18.25 0.94
CA LEU A 114 -15.16 -17.21 1.59
C LEU A 114 -14.50 -16.71 2.89
N ARG A 115 -13.93 -17.63 3.68
CA ARG A 115 -13.16 -17.26 4.88
C ARG A 115 -11.92 -16.44 4.53
N VAL A 116 -11.14 -16.86 3.54
CA VAL A 116 -9.99 -16.10 3.03
C VAL A 116 -10.43 -14.71 2.57
N MET A 117 -11.51 -14.63 1.79
CA MET A 117 -12.09 -13.37 1.32
C MET A 117 -12.48 -12.45 2.48
N ALA A 118 -13.21 -12.95 3.47
CA ALA A 118 -13.63 -12.18 4.63
C ALA A 118 -12.42 -11.65 5.42
N GLN A 119 -11.45 -12.52 5.71
CA GLN A 119 -10.27 -12.17 6.49
C GLN A 119 -9.37 -11.16 5.77
N LEU A 120 -9.14 -11.32 4.44
CA LEU A 120 -8.38 -10.35 3.63
C LEU A 120 -9.11 -9.01 3.53
N THR A 121 -10.44 -9.03 3.35
CA THR A 121 -11.22 -7.80 3.26
C THR A 121 -11.23 -7.05 4.60
N LEU A 122 -11.27 -7.75 5.74
CA LEU A 122 -11.11 -7.15 7.07
C LEU A 122 -9.70 -6.55 7.27
N ALA A 123 -8.66 -7.23 6.79
CA ALA A 123 -7.30 -6.71 6.81
C ALA A 123 -7.15 -5.44 5.95
N LEU A 124 -7.68 -5.44 4.73
CA LEU A 124 -7.69 -4.26 3.85
C LEU A 124 -8.50 -3.10 4.43
N LYS A 125 -9.61 -3.39 5.10
CA LYS A 125 -10.39 -2.36 5.82
C LYS A 125 -9.54 -1.64 6.86
N GLU A 126 -8.71 -2.36 7.61
CA GLU A 126 -7.79 -1.74 8.58
C GLU A 126 -6.70 -0.92 7.89
N CYS A 127 -6.17 -1.40 6.75
CA CYS A 127 -5.17 -0.69 5.95
C CYS A 127 -5.73 0.60 5.33
N HIS A 128 -6.93 0.53 4.74
CA HIS A 128 -7.56 1.65 4.06
C HIS A 128 -8.20 2.66 5.03
N ARG A 129 -8.25 2.33 6.33
CA ARG A 129 -8.86 3.19 7.35
C ARG A 129 -8.01 4.44 7.56
N ARG A 130 -8.60 5.59 7.27
CA ARG A 130 -8.02 6.89 7.63
C ARG A 130 -8.22 7.12 9.13
N ARG A 131 -7.14 7.23 9.89
CA ARG A 131 -7.17 7.59 11.30
C ARG A 131 -6.48 8.94 11.47
N ASP A 132 -7.16 9.90 12.05
CA ASP A 132 -6.59 11.16 12.58
C ASP A 132 -5.64 11.88 11.60
N GLY A 133 -6.08 12.10 10.35
CA GLY A 133 -5.28 12.76 9.32
C GLY A 133 -4.13 11.94 8.72
N ARG A 134 -4.00 10.66 9.10
CA ARG A 134 -2.95 9.77 8.57
C ARG A 134 -3.29 9.27 7.17
N ALA A 135 -2.25 9.00 6.41
CA ALA A 135 -2.39 8.48 5.04
C ALA A 135 -2.98 7.05 5.05
N THR A 136 -3.82 6.76 4.07
CA THR A 136 -4.28 5.41 3.75
C THR A 136 -3.09 4.52 3.41
N VAL A 137 -2.99 3.35 4.02
CA VAL A 137 -1.97 2.35 3.67
C VAL A 137 -2.52 1.48 2.56
N LEU A 138 -1.94 1.59 1.37
CA LEU A 138 -2.25 0.75 0.22
C LEU A 138 -1.28 -0.43 0.15
N HIS A 139 -1.79 -1.65 -0.08
CA HIS A 139 -0.95 -2.85 -0.08
C HIS A 139 -0.03 -2.93 -1.31
N ARG A 140 -0.58 -2.66 -2.50
CA ARG A 140 0.13 -2.54 -3.79
C ARG A 140 0.75 -3.81 -4.38
N ASP A 141 0.86 -4.88 -3.64
CA ASP A 141 1.43 -6.16 -4.10
C ASP A 141 0.62 -7.36 -3.58
N LEU A 142 -0.72 -7.27 -3.67
CA LEU A 142 -1.61 -8.38 -3.34
C LEU A 142 -1.45 -9.51 -4.36
N LYS A 143 -0.95 -10.64 -3.88
CA LYS A 143 -0.78 -11.89 -4.65
C LYS A 143 -0.69 -13.07 -3.70
N PRO A 144 -0.95 -14.32 -4.14
CA PRO A 144 -0.95 -15.49 -3.26
C PRO A 144 0.34 -15.68 -2.44
N ALA A 145 1.51 -15.36 -2.99
CA ALA A 145 2.81 -15.48 -2.31
C ALA A 145 2.97 -14.52 -1.11
N ASN A 146 2.19 -13.43 -1.05
CA ASN A 146 2.22 -12.44 0.03
C ASN A 146 1.10 -12.65 1.06
N ILE A 147 0.31 -13.73 0.90
CA ILE A 147 -0.75 -14.10 1.83
C ILE A 147 -0.33 -15.36 2.56
N PHE A 148 0.03 -15.20 3.81
CA PHE A 148 0.47 -16.30 4.66
C PHE A 148 -0.69 -16.90 5.43
N LEU A 149 -0.47 -18.08 5.98
CA LEU A 149 -1.43 -18.80 6.82
C LEU A 149 -0.79 -19.08 8.18
N ASP A 150 -1.57 -18.91 9.24
CA ASP A 150 -1.18 -19.39 10.56
C ASP A 150 -1.41 -20.90 10.69
N ILE A 151 -1.02 -21.50 11.83
CA ILE A 151 -1.22 -22.91 12.11
C ILE A 151 -2.71 -23.35 12.07
N ARG A 152 -3.63 -22.39 12.26
CA ARG A 152 -5.09 -22.63 12.21
C ARG A 152 -5.69 -22.31 10.85
N GLN A 153 -4.86 -22.10 9.84
CA GLN A 153 -5.26 -21.71 8.49
C GLN A 153 -5.99 -20.35 8.42
N ASN A 154 -5.73 -19.45 9.38
CA ASN A 154 -6.18 -18.06 9.26
C ASN A 154 -5.19 -17.27 8.40
N VAL A 155 -5.76 -16.37 7.61
CA VAL A 155 -4.98 -15.49 6.73
C VAL A 155 -4.17 -14.46 7.52
N LYS A 156 -2.96 -14.24 7.06
CA LYS A 156 -2.03 -13.20 7.49
C LYS A 156 -1.54 -12.44 6.25
N LEU A 157 -2.08 -11.26 6.03
CA LEU A 157 -1.67 -10.36 4.96
C LEU A 157 -0.28 -9.81 5.28
N GLY A 158 0.68 -10.05 4.41
CA GLY A 158 2.08 -9.66 4.60
C GLY A 158 2.69 -9.01 3.37
N ASP A 159 3.97 -8.70 3.47
CA ASP A 159 4.78 -8.11 2.39
C ASP A 159 4.15 -6.88 1.73
N PHE A 160 3.67 -5.94 2.57
CA PHE A 160 3.22 -4.64 2.13
C PHE A 160 4.31 -3.94 1.33
N GLY A 161 3.94 -3.32 0.27
CA GLY A 161 4.57 -2.35 -0.64
C GLY A 161 6.04 -1.94 -0.51
N LEU A 162 6.85 -2.61 0.34
CA LEU A 162 8.30 -2.41 0.40
C LEU A 162 8.93 -2.56 -1.00
N ALA A 163 8.33 -3.38 -1.86
CA ALA A 163 8.71 -3.52 -3.25
C ALA A 163 8.68 -2.20 -4.04
N ARG A 164 7.83 -1.24 -3.67
CA ARG A 164 7.75 0.05 -4.36
C ARG A 164 8.93 0.96 -4.05
N ILE A 165 9.39 0.98 -2.80
CA ILE A 165 10.53 1.80 -2.40
C ILE A 165 11.82 1.24 -2.98
N LEU A 166 11.91 -0.10 -3.00
CA LEU A 166 13.07 -0.80 -3.51
C LEU A 166 13.17 -0.78 -5.04
N ASN A 167 12.07 -0.50 -5.74
CA ASN A 167 11.98 -0.53 -7.20
C ASN A 167 11.79 0.85 -7.82
N HIS A 168 12.43 1.90 -7.38
CA HIS A 168 12.40 3.23 -8.00
C HIS A 168 11.26 3.50 -9.00
N GLU A 169 10.42 4.49 -8.78
CA GLU A 169 9.28 4.85 -9.65
C GLU A 169 9.64 5.14 -11.13
N THR A 170 10.91 5.15 -11.48
CA THR A 170 11.40 5.66 -12.77
C THR A 170 11.46 4.64 -13.90
N SER A 171 11.19 3.35 -13.64
CA SER A 171 11.36 2.35 -14.70
C SER A 171 10.27 1.27 -14.70
N PHE A 172 9.08 1.62 -15.23
CA PHE A 172 8.01 0.67 -15.53
C PHE A 172 8.47 -0.51 -16.44
N ALA A 173 9.60 -0.35 -17.14
CA ALA A 173 10.13 -1.32 -18.10
C ALA A 173 11.25 -2.20 -17.53
N LYS A 174 11.89 -1.86 -16.41
CA LYS A 174 13.10 -2.57 -15.94
C LYS A 174 12.92 -3.37 -14.64
N THR A 175 11.81 -3.23 -13.91
CA THR A 175 11.74 -3.64 -12.50
C THR A 175 10.80 -4.81 -12.20
N PHE A 176 10.05 -5.33 -13.16
CA PHE A 176 9.25 -6.52 -12.91
C PHE A 176 10.07 -7.80 -13.15
N VAL A 177 10.75 -8.27 -12.10
CA VAL A 177 11.16 -9.67 -12.00
C VAL A 177 9.91 -10.50 -11.76
N GLY A 178 9.23 -10.94 -12.83
CA GLY A 178 8.00 -11.73 -12.77
C GLY A 178 6.89 -11.18 -13.67
N THR A 179 5.85 -11.99 -13.88
CA THR A 179 4.68 -11.63 -14.68
C THR A 179 3.64 -10.93 -13.82
N PRO A 180 3.17 -9.71 -14.19
CA PRO A 180 2.29 -8.88 -13.35
C PRO A 180 0.80 -9.30 -13.46
N TYR A 181 0.46 -10.54 -13.11
CA TYR A 181 -0.90 -11.11 -13.26
C TYR A 181 -2.00 -10.39 -12.46
N TYR A 182 -1.64 -9.69 -11.37
CA TYR A 182 -2.59 -9.05 -10.44
C TYR A 182 -2.67 -7.52 -10.62
N MET A 183 -1.93 -6.99 -11.59
CA MET A 183 -1.89 -5.56 -11.87
C MET A 183 -3.21 -5.07 -12.44
N SER A 184 -3.70 -3.96 -11.93
CA SER A 184 -4.98 -3.38 -12.36
C SER A 184 -4.87 -2.62 -13.70
N PRO A 185 -5.99 -2.41 -14.42
CA PRO A 185 -6.01 -1.64 -15.66
C PRO A 185 -5.45 -0.22 -15.51
N GLU A 186 -5.75 0.45 -14.41
CA GLU A 186 -5.23 1.79 -14.11
C GLU A 186 -3.72 1.79 -13.95
N GLN A 187 -3.12 0.76 -13.31
CA GLN A 187 -1.68 0.61 -13.23
C GLN A 187 -1.06 0.35 -14.61
N MET A 188 -1.70 -0.50 -15.44
CA MET A 188 -1.27 -0.74 -16.83
C MET A 188 -1.31 0.54 -17.68
N ASN A 189 -2.17 1.47 -17.34
CA ASN A 189 -2.33 2.77 -18.01
C ASN A 189 -1.52 3.89 -17.33
N ARG A 190 -0.63 3.55 -16.37
CA ARG A 190 0.20 4.51 -15.61
C ARG A 190 -0.61 5.57 -14.85
N MET A 191 -1.82 5.22 -14.45
CA MET A 191 -2.65 6.05 -13.59
C MET A 191 -2.32 5.81 -12.11
N SER A 192 -2.82 6.67 -11.24
CA SER A 192 -2.60 6.58 -9.79
C SER A 192 -3.20 5.29 -9.20
N TYR A 193 -2.45 4.62 -8.33
CA TYR A 193 -2.93 3.50 -7.53
C TYR A 193 -3.82 4.00 -6.39
N ASN A 194 -4.95 3.34 -6.18
CA ASN A 194 -5.91 3.69 -5.12
C ASN A 194 -6.44 2.42 -4.42
N GLU A 195 -7.34 2.60 -3.45
CA GLU A 195 -7.95 1.49 -2.71
C GLU A 195 -8.67 0.48 -3.63
N LYS A 196 -9.21 0.96 -4.75
CA LYS A 196 -9.90 0.09 -5.73
C LYS A 196 -8.94 -0.75 -6.57
N SER A 197 -7.66 -0.35 -6.63
CA SER A 197 -6.61 -1.18 -7.23
C SER A 197 -6.29 -2.39 -6.35
N ASP A 198 -6.27 -2.23 -5.02
CA ASP A 198 -6.19 -3.37 -4.09
C ASP A 198 -7.39 -4.32 -4.22
N ILE A 199 -8.61 -3.79 -4.48
CA ILE A 199 -9.82 -4.61 -4.72
C ILE A 199 -9.69 -5.43 -6.01
N TRP A 200 -9.14 -4.87 -7.08
CA TRP A 200 -8.84 -5.62 -8.30
C TRP A 200 -7.87 -6.79 -8.02
N SER A 201 -6.75 -6.49 -7.36
CA SER A 201 -5.75 -7.51 -7.04
C SER A 201 -6.32 -8.60 -6.12
N LEU A 202 -7.16 -8.23 -5.14
CA LEU A 202 -7.93 -9.18 -4.32
C LEU A 202 -8.86 -10.03 -5.19
N GLY A 203 -9.57 -9.45 -6.14
CA GLY A 203 -10.41 -10.16 -7.09
C GLY A 203 -9.64 -11.18 -7.92
N CYS A 204 -8.46 -10.81 -8.43
CA CYS A 204 -7.57 -11.72 -9.17
C CYS A 204 -7.12 -12.90 -8.29
N LEU A 205 -6.71 -12.61 -7.05
CA LEU A 205 -6.28 -13.62 -6.07
C LEU A 205 -7.41 -14.61 -5.75
N LEU A 206 -8.61 -14.11 -5.48
CA LEU A 206 -9.77 -14.96 -5.16
C LEU A 206 -10.23 -15.78 -6.36
N TYR A 207 -10.17 -15.20 -7.58
CA TYR A 207 -10.40 -15.94 -8.81
C TYR A 207 -9.42 -17.13 -8.91
N GLU A 208 -8.13 -16.89 -8.64
CA GLU A 208 -7.10 -17.91 -8.70
C GLU A 208 -7.30 -19.00 -7.65
N LEU A 209 -7.78 -18.70 -6.46
CA LEU A 209 -8.17 -19.71 -5.48
C LEU A 209 -9.30 -20.62 -5.99
N CYS A 210 -10.23 -20.06 -6.78
CA CYS A 210 -11.31 -20.84 -7.40
C CYS A 210 -10.85 -21.64 -8.62
N ALA A 211 -10.10 -21.00 -9.53
CA ALA A 211 -9.75 -21.54 -10.83
C ALA A 211 -8.39 -22.24 -10.86
N LEU A 212 -7.58 -22.14 -9.80
CA LEU A 212 -6.18 -22.59 -9.69
C LEU A 212 -5.27 -21.97 -10.76
N SER A 213 -5.70 -20.86 -11.33
CA SER A 213 -4.95 -20.06 -12.31
C SER A 213 -5.45 -18.61 -12.30
N PRO A 214 -4.61 -17.61 -12.58
CA PRO A 214 -5.03 -16.21 -12.63
C PRO A 214 -6.12 -15.96 -13.69
N PRO A 215 -6.95 -14.91 -13.54
CA PRO A 215 -8.01 -14.59 -14.52
C PRO A 215 -7.46 -14.18 -15.89
N PHE A 216 -6.25 -13.60 -15.91
CA PHE A 216 -5.58 -13.16 -17.12
C PHE A 216 -4.22 -13.83 -17.20
N THR A 217 -3.98 -14.55 -18.29
CA THR A 217 -2.69 -15.22 -18.58
C THR A 217 -2.28 -14.97 -20.01
N ALA A 218 -0.97 -14.83 -20.26
CA ALA A 218 -0.41 -14.59 -21.60
C ALA A 218 1.02 -15.09 -21.68
N TYR A 219 1.53 -15.24 -22.88
CA TYR A 219 2.92 -15.64 -23.14
C TYR A 219 3.93 -14.50 -22.95
N ASN A 220 3.47 -13.24 -23.02
CA ASN A 220 4.31 -12.07 -22.84
C ASN A 220 3.55 -10.94 -22.15
N GLN A 221 4.30 -9.95 -21.63
CA GLN A 221 3.73 -8.83 -20.88
C GLN A 221 2.80 -7.94 -21.72
N LYS A 222 3.08 -7.76 -23.01
CA LYS A 222 2.25 -6.94 -23.91
C LYS A 222 0.86 -7.56 -24.07
N GLU A 223 0.81 -8.84 -24.40
CA GLU A 223 -0.45 -9.58 -24.52
C GLU A 223 -1.23 -9.62 -23.20
N LEU A 224 -0.52 -9.81 -22.08
CA LEU A 224 -1.14 -9.75 -20.75
C LEU A 224 -1.79 -8.38 -20.49
N ALA A 225 -1.08 -7.31 -20.80
CA ALA A 225 -1.61 -5.95 -20.65
C ALA A 225 -2.85 -5.71 -21.52
N GLU A 226 -2.88 -6.23 -22.74
CA GLU A 226 -4.04 -6.17 -23.63
C GLU A 226 -5.23 -6.95 -23.07
N LYS A 227 -5.01 -8.15 -22.52
CA LYS A 227 -6.06 -8.95 -21.88
C LYS A 227 -6.62 -8.26 -20.63
N ILE A 228 -5.77 -7.69 -19.79
CA ILE A 228 -6.19 -6.94 -18.59
C ILE A 228 -7.03 -5.72 -19.00
N ARG A 229 -6.58 -4.94 -19.99
CA ARG A 229 -7.35 -3.80 -20.52
C ARG A 229 -8.66 -4.21 -21.16
N GLY A 230 -8.70 -5.39 -21.78
CA GLY A 230 -9.91 -5.95 -22.37
C GLY A 230 -10.92 -6.46 -21.35
N GLY A 231 -10.48 -6.80 -20.13
CA GLY A 231 -11.33 -7.21 -19.01
C GLY A 231 -12.12 -8.48 -19.20
N LYS A 232 -11.81 -9.28 -20.24
CA LYS A 232 -12.50 -10.54 -20.52
C LYS A 232 -11.80 -11.70 -19.86
N PHE A 233 -12.47 -12.37 -18.93
CA PHE A 233 -11.99 -13.58 -18.25
C PHE A 233 -13.08 -14.64 -18.24
N ARG A 234 -12.69 -15.90 -17.99
CA ARG A 234 -13.63 -17.03 -17.93
C ARG A 234 -14.38 -17.02 -16.59
N ARG A 235 -15.60 -17.58 -16.58
CA ARG A 235 -16.30 -17.87 -15.34
C ARG A 235 -15.47 -18.82 -14.46
N ILE A 236 -15.53 -18.65 -13.15
CA ILE A 236 -14.97 -19.63 -12.22
C ILE A 236 -15.68 -20.99 -12.39
N PRO A 237 -15.06 -22.12 -12.00
CA PRO A 237 -15.67 -23.45 -12.13
C PRO A 237 -17.08 -23.52 -11.53
N PHE A 238 -17.99 -24.24 -12.21
CA PHE A 238 -19.41 -24.33 -11.83
C PHE A 238 -19.68 -25.00 -10.47
N ARG A 239 -18.66 -25.55 -9.84
CA ARG A 239 -18.75 -26.05 -8.46
C ARG A 239 -18.91 -24.93 -7.43
N TYR A 240 -18.62 -23.69 -7.80
CA TYR A 240 -18.75 -22.49 -6.97
C TYR A 240 -20.05 -21.74 -7.27
N SER A 241 -20.58 -21.08 -6.24
CA SER A 241 -21.86 -20.37 -6.31
C SER A 241 -21.84 -19.24 -7.34
N GLU A 242 -23.02 -18.89 -7.85
CA GLU A 242 -23.17 -17.77 -8.78
C GLU A 242 -23.00 -16.43 -8.07
N GLU A 243 -23.33 -16.38 -6.79
CA GLU A 243 -23.11 -15.21 -5.94
C GLU A 243 -21.62 -14.87 -5.85
N LEU A 244 -20.74 -15.87 -5.64
CA LEU A 244 -19.29 -15.69 -5.63
C LEU A 244 -18.78 -15.23 -7.00
N ASN A 245 -19.23 -15.87 -8.09
CA ASN A 245 -18.87 -15.50 -9.44
C ASN A 245 -19.27 -14.06 -9.76
N THR A 246 -20.47 -13.64 -9.36
CA THR A 246 -20.98 -12.28 -9.54
C THR A 246 -20.16 -11.26 -8.76
N LEU A 247 -19.81 -11.57 -7.52
CA LEU A 247 -19.00 -10.64 -6.69
C LEU A 247 -17.59 -10.48 -7.28
N LEU A 248 -16.95 -11.58 -7.70
CA LEU A 248 -15.65 -11.54 -8.38
C LEU A 248 -15.71 -10.70 -9.66
N SER A 249 -16.76 -10.85 -10.46
CA SER A 249 -16.96 -10.07 -11.67
C SER A 249 -17.10 -8.57 -11.39
N LYS A 250 -17.74 -8.19 -10.28
CA LYS A 250 -17.81 -6.79 -9.83
C LYS A 250 -16.44 -6.27 -9.38
N MET A 251 -15.64 -7.07 -8.68
CA MET A 251 -14.30 -6.71 -8.23
C MET A 251 -13.33 -6.51 -9.41
N LEU A 252 -13.50 -7.29 -10.48
CA LEU A 252 -12.71 -7.24 -11.71
C LEU A 252 -13.33 -6.30 -12.77
N ASN A 253 -14.05 -5.26 -12.36
CA ASN A 253 -14.55 -4.25 -13.27
C ASN A 253 -13.40 -3.36 -13.77
N LEU A 254 -13.39 -3.08 -15.09
CA LEU A 254 -12.37 -2.22 -15.69
C LEU A 254 -12.37 -0.80 -15.10
N LYS A 255 -13.56 -0.28 -14.81
CA LYS A 255 -13.74 1.04 -14.18
C LYS A 255 -13.60 0.89 -12.67
N ASP A 256 -12.56 1.47 -12.10
CA ASP A 256 -12.23 1.36 -10.67
C ASP A 256 -13.38 1.82 -9.77
N TYR A 257 -14.05 2.93 -10.11
CA TYR A 257 -15.19 3.46 -9.35
C TYR A 257 -16.43 2.56 -9.33
N LEU A 258 -16.55 1.59 -10.25
CA LEU A 258 -17.62 0.57 -10.25
C LEU A 258 -17.26 -0.66 -9.40
N ARG A 259 -16.00 -0.83 -8.99
CA ARG A 259 -15.62 -1.91 -8.07
C ARG A 259 -16.23 -1.66 -6.69
N PRO A 260 -16.70 -2.71 -6.00
CA PRO A 260 -17.25 -2.56 -4.65
C PRO A 260 -16.19 -1.97 -3.69
N SER A 261 -16.62 -1.27 -2.66
CA SER A 261 -15.75 -0.88 -1.56
C SER A 261 -15.53 -2.07 -0.61
N VAL A 262 -14.55 -1.96 0.28
CA VAL A 262 -14.28 -2.95 1.32
C VAL A 262 -15.54 -3.18 2.17
N GLU A 263 -16.25 -2.11 2.52
CA GLU A 263 -17.49 -2.16 3.28
C GLU A 263 -18.60 -2.89 2.53
N SER A 264 -18.76 -2.59 1.23
CA SER A 264 -19.76 -3.26 0.38
C SER A 264 -19.50 -4.76 0.25
N ILE A 265 -18.22 -5.19 0.18
CA ILE A 265 -17.84 -6.60 0.14
C ILE A 265 -18.21 -7.28 1.46
N LEU A 266 -17.85 -6.67 2.61
CA LEU A 266 -18.13 -7.23 3.93
C LEU A 266 -19.63 -7.29 4.26
N GLN A 267 -20.43 -6.39 3.69
CA GLN A 267 -21.89 -6.34 3.87
C GLN A 267 -22.66 -7.22 2.88
N SER A 268 -21.96 -7.88 1.93
CA SER A 268 -22.64 -8.78 0.99
C SER A 268 -23.27 -9.95 1.70
N SER A 269 -24.45 -10.40 1.24
CA SER A 269 -25.15 -11.59 1.78
C SER A 269 -24.27 -12.83 1.79
N LEU A 270 -23.38 -12.95 0.79
CA LEU A 270 -22.41 -14.03 0.66
C LEU A 270 -21.44 -14.13 1.84
N LEU A 271 -21.01 -12.99 2.42
CA LEU A 271 -20.01 -12.96 3.49
C LEU A 271 -20.59 -12.67 4.87
N ALA A 272 -21.85 -12.26 5.00
CA ALA A 272 -22.44 -11.77 6.24
C ALA A 272 -22.27 -12.77 7.40
N GLN A 273 -22.52 -14.05 7.15
CA GLN A 273 -22.35 -15.10 8.16
C GLN A 273 -20.88 -15.28 8.54
N VAL A 274 -20.00 -15.43 7.56
CA VAL A 274 -18.55 -15.66 7.76
C VAL A 274 -17.92 -14.49 8.50
N VAL A 275 -18.26 -13.25 8.12
CA VAL A 275 -17.78 -12.02 8.80
C VAL A 275 -18.24 -11.98 10.26
N SER A 276 -19.51 -12.36 10.53
CA SER A 276 -20.03 -12.41 11.89
C SER A 276 -19.30 -13.45 12.75
N GLU A 277 -18.95 -14.60 12.19
CA GLU A 277 -18.20 -15.67 12.84
C GLU A 277 -16.76 -15.22 13.15
N GLU A 278 -16.08 -14.60 12.17
CA GLU A 278 -14.73 -14.07 12.33
C GLU A 278 -14.66 -12.98 13.40
N GLN A 279 -15.62 -12.05 13.41
CA GLN A 279 -15.69 -10.97 14.42
C GLN A 279 -15.94 -11.53 15.83
N ARG A 280 -16.86 -12.51 15.98
CA ARG A 280 -17.09 -13.22 17.25
C ARG A 280 -15.84 -13.94 17.73
N GLY A 281 -15.16 -14.66 16.83
CA GLY A 281 -13.91 -15.34 17.13
C GLY A 281 -12.79 -14.39 17.57
N ALA A 282 -12.69 -13.21 16.95
CA ALA A 282 -11.75 -12.17 17.33
C ALA A 282 -12.05 -11.58 18.73
N GLN A 283 -13.31 -11.31 19.03
CA GLN A 283 -13.74 -10.80 20.36
C GLN A 283 -13.47 -11.83 21.47
N LEU A 284 -13.74 -13.10 21.24
CA LEU A 284 -13.45 -14.17 22.20
C LEU A 284 -11.93 -14.31 22.47
N ARG A 285 -11.10 -14.16 21.45
CA ARG A 285 -9.63 -14.15 21.60
C ARG A 285 -9.13 -12.96 22.40
N LEU A 286 -9.70 -11.78 22.20
CA LEU A 286 -9.39 -10.58 22.99
C LEU A 286 -9.80 -10.76 24.46
N ARG A 287 -10.99 -11.28 24.74
CA ARG A 287 -11.47 -11.56 26.12
C ARG A 287 -10.59 -12.59 26.84
N ARG A 288 -10.13 -13.67 26.14
CA ARG A 288 -9.21 -14.64 26.73
C ARG A 288 -7.84 -14.03 27.05
N ARG A 289 -7.30 -13.18 26.18
CA ARG A 289 -6.04 -12.48 26.44
C ARG A 289 -6.11 -11.49 27.59
N SER A 290 -7.24 -10.80 27.78
CA SER A 290 -7.45 -9.94 28.97
C SER A 290 -7.57 -10.79 30.21
N ALA A 291 -8.32 -11.90 30.20
CA ALA A 291 -8.44 -12.81 31.34
C ALA A 291 -7.11 -13.47 31.71
N ASP A 292 -6.30 -13.90 30.72
CA ASP A 292 -4.97 -14.44 30.94
C ASP A 292 -3.99 -13.37 31.48
N SER A 293 -4.13 -12.13 31.04
CA SER A 293 -3.38 -10.96 31.55
C SER A 293 -3.77 -10.64 33.00
N ASP A 294 -5.05 -10.66 33.30
CA ASP A 294 -5.57 -10.42 34.66
C ASP A 294 -5.19 -11.58 35.62
N CYS A 295 -5.19 -12.82 35.12
CA CYS A 295 -4.72 -13.98 35.86
C CYS A 295 -3.18 -13.96 36.07
N ALA A 296 -2.41 -13.45 35.12
CA ALA A 296 -0.98 -13.25 35.26
C ALA A 296 -0.65 -12.09 36.21
N LEU A 297 -1.42 -11.00 36.15
CA LEU A 297 -1.33 -9.86 37.08
C LEU A 297 -1.70 -10.29 38.52
N ASN A 298 -2.74 -11.11 38.70
CA ASN A 298 -3.09 -11.63 40.01
C ASN A 298 -2.05 -12.60 40.56
N ARG A 299 -1.40 -13.42 39.74
CA ARG A 299 -0.28 -14.28 40.19
C ARG A 299 0.98 -13.48 40.57
N VAL A 300 1.22 -12.32 39.95
CA VAL A 300 2.32 -11.41 40.30
C VAL A 300 1.96 -10.56 41.53
N ALA A 301 0.67 -10.28 41.77
CA ALA A 301 0.19 -9.53 42.92
C ALA A 301 0.23 -10.36 44.23
N GLU A 302 0.25 -11.70 44.15
CA GLU A 302 0.45 -12.58 45.30
C GLU A 302 1.91 -12.71 45.78
N GLN A 303 2.87 -12.16 45.01
CA GLN A 303 4.31 -12.16 45.37
C GLN A 303 4.81 -10.74 45.63
N ALA A 304 4.54 -10.23 46.80
CA ALA A 304 4.98 -8.99 47.45
C ALA A 304 4.24 -7.69 47.07
N PRO A 305 3.74 -6.91 48.06
CA PRO A 305 3.16 -5.60 47.80
C PRO A 305 4.25 -4.61 47.38
N PRO A 306 4.03 -3.81 46.30
CA PRO A 306 4.97 -2.74 45.98
C PRO A 306 5.00 -1.72 47.12
N CYS A 307 6.20 -1.33 47.53
CA CYS A 307 6.39 -0.30 48.52
C CYS A 307 5.68 0.99 48.10
N ALA A 308 4.93 1.62 49.03
CA ALA A 308 4.14 2.84 48.76
C ALA A 308 4.97 3.97 48.09
N ALA A 309 6.28 3.97 48.31
CA ALA A 309 7.25 4.86 47.66
C ALA A 309 7.37 4.62 46.13
N GLU A 310 7.33 3.35 45.71
CA GLU A 310 7.48 2.98 44.29
C GLU A 310 6.20 3.33 43.47
N LEU A 311 5.04 3.19 44.08
CA LEU A 311 3.75 3.65 43.50
C LEU A 311 3.73 5.16 43.33
N ARG A 312 4.17 5.94 44.32
CA ARG A 312 4.28 7.40 44.23
C ARG A 312 5.23 7.86 43.12
N LEU A 313 6.37 7.21 42.96
CA LEU A 313 7.31 7.49 41.90
C LEU A 313 6.73 7.19 40.49
N LYS A 314 5.98 6.11 40.35
CA LYS A 314 5.29 5.78 39.08
C LYS A 314 4.16 6.75 38.75
N GLU A 315 3.39 7.18 39.75
CA GLU A 315 2.36 8.21 39.59
C GLU A 315 2.96 9.56 39.21
N GLN A 316 4.06 9.96 39.82
CA GLN A 316 4.76 11.19 39.47
C GLN A 316 5.30 11.16 38.03
N ALA A 317 5.94 10.07 37.65
CA ALA A 317 6.43 9.88 36.28
C ALA A 317 5.29 9.86 35.23
N LEU A 318 4.11 9.33 35.57
CA LEU A 318 2.92 9.38 34.71
C LEU A 318 2.41 10.82 34.54
N ARG A 319 2.30 11.59 35.63
CA ARG A 319 1.87 12.99 35.56
C ARG A 319 2.84 13.87 34.76
N GLU A 320 4.15 13.66 34.90
CA GLU A 320 5.15 14.37 34.09
C GLU A 320 5.04 14.02 32.60
N ARG A 321 4.74 12.75 32.29
CA ARG A 321 4.57 12.30 30.91
C ARG A 321 3.25 12.84 30.29
N GLU A 322 2.17 12.90 31.05
CA GLU A 322 0.90 13.53 30.63
C GLU A 322 1.09 15.02 30.34
N LYS A 323 1.82 15.74 31.21
CA LYS A 323 2.14 17.15 31.02
C LYS A 323 2.97 17.36 29.73
N ALA A 324 4.01 16.55 29.51
CA ALA A 324 4.84 16.62 28.32
C ALA A 324 4.07 16.28 27.02
N LEU A 325 3.10 15.38 27.09
CA LEU A 325 2.22 15.07 25.96
C LEU A 325 1.31 16.25 25.62
N LYS A 326 0.69 16.86 26.65
CA LYS A 326 -0.18 18.03 26.47
C LYS A 326 0.58 19.22 25.86
N GLU A 327 1.78 19.51 26.33
CA GLU A 327 2.65 20.56 25.76
C GLU A 327 3.08 20.26 24.31
N ARG A 328 3.15 18.97 23.94
CA ARG A 328 3.45 18.55 22.57
C ARG A 328 2.24 18.68 21.67
N GLU A 329 1.05 18.36 22.17
CA GLU A 329 -0.22 18.56 21.45
C GLU A 329 -0.47 20.03 21.15
N GLU A 330 -0.29 20.91 22.14
CA GLU A 330 -0.42 22.37 21.97
C GLU A 330 0.56 22.91 20.91
N ARG A 331 1.81 22.43 20.91
CA ARG A 331 2.81 22.79 19.87
C ARG A 331 2.44 22.28 18.48
N LEU A 332 1.87 21.12 18.37
CA LEU A 332 1.41 20.58 17.09
C LEU A 332 0.21 21.36 16.55
N GLU A 333 -0.75 21.69 17.41
CA GLU A 333 -1.92 22.50 17.05
C GLU A 333 -1.52 23.89 16.56
N GLN A 334 -0.53 24.51 17.21
CA GLN A 334 0.00 25.80 16.78
C GLN A 334 0.68 25.70 15.40
N ARG A 335 1.44 24.62 15.18
CA ARG A 335 2.10 24.37 13.91
C ARG A 335 1.14 24.05 12.76
N GLU A 336 0.03 23.37 13.05
CA GLU A 336 -1.07 23.16 12.10
C GLU A 336 -1.74 24.49 11.70
N LYS A 337 -1.98 25.39 12.66
CA LYS A 337 -2.52 26.72 12.38
C LYS A 337 -1.56 27.54 11.48
N GLU A 338 -0.26 27.49 11.75
CA GLU A 338 0.76 28.16 10.92
C GLU A 338 0.81 27.59 9.50
N LEU A 339 0.73 26.26 9.35
CA LEU A 339 0.70 25.59 8.05
C LEU A 339 -0.57 25.94 7.26
N CYS A 340 -1.73 25.97 7.92
CA CYS A 340 -2.99 26.35 7.29
C CYS A 340 -2.94 27.79 6.73
N VAL A 341 -2.40 28.75 7.48
CA VAL A 341 -2.20 30.13 7.02
C VAL A 341 -1.24 30.17 5.83
N ARG A 342 -0.16 29.40 5.87
CA ARG A 342 0.83 29.34 4.77
C ARG A 342 0.23 28.73 3.51
N GLU A 343 -0.62 27.74 3.65
CA GLU A 343 -1.34 27.11 2.55
C GLU A 343 -2.36 28.05 1.91
N GLN A 344 -3.12 28.82 2.72
CA GLN A 344 -4.01 29.85 2.22
C GLN A 344 -3.26 30.92 1.44
N LEU A 345 -2.16 31.43 1.95
CA LEU A 345 -1.29 32.39 1.26
C LEU A 345 -0.73 31.85 -0.06
N SER A 346 -0.37 30.57 -0.10
CA SER A 346 0.10 29.90 -1.30
C SER A 346 -1.00 29.79 -2.35
N ASN A 347 -2.21 29.41 -1.94
CA ASN A 347 -3.38 29.30 -2.81
C ASN A 347 -3.81 30.68 -3.36
N GLU A 348 -3.75 31.74 -2.57
CA GLU A 348 -4.00 33.09 -3.05
C GLU A 348 -2.99 33.55 -4.10
N LYS A 349 -1.69 33.24 -3.88
CA LYS A 349 -0.65 33.54 -4.88
C LYS A 349 -0.87 32.77 -6.18
N LEU A 350 -1.27 31.51 -6.08
CA LEU A 350 -1.60 30.67 -7.24
C LEU A 350 -2.78 31.25 -8.03
N ALA A 351 -3.86 31.60 -7.34
CA ALA A 351 -5.06 32.20 -7.96
C ALA A 351 -4.74 33.54 -8.64
N ARG A 352 -3.87 34.37 -8.06
CA ARG A 352 -3.39 35.61 -8.69
C ARG A 352 -2.55 35.33 -9.94
N ALA A 353 -1.68 34.33 -9.90
CA ALA A 353 -0.88 33.93 -11.06
C ALA A 353 -1.75 33.39 -12.20
N GLU A 354 -2.75 32.57 -11.89
CA GLU A 354 -3.73 32.07 -12.87
C GLU A 354 -4.56 33.20 -13.49
N SER A 355 -4.99 34.17 -12.69
CA SER A 355 -5.70 35.37 -13.18
C SER A 355 -4.84 36.21 -14.14
N LEU A 356 -3.55 36.42 -13.81
CA LEU A 356 -2.61 37.11 -14.69
C LEU A 356 -2.37 36.35 -16.00
N LEU A 357 -2.24 35.02 -15.92
CA LEU A 357 -2.06 34.16 -17.08
C LEU A 357 -3.29 34.21 -18.01
N ASN A 358 -4.49 34.15 -17.44
CA ASN A 358 -5.73 34.25 -18.18
C ASN A 358 -5.90 35.63 -18.86
N ASN A 359 -5.53 36.70 -18.18
CA ASN A 359 -5.52 38.05 -18.76
C ASN A 359 -4.50 38.16 -19.89
N TYR A 360 -3.31 37.60 -19.73
CA TYR A 360 -2.28 37.58 -20.78
C TYR A 360 -2.77 36.78 -22.01
N CYS A 361 -3.37 35.63 -21.81
CA CYS A 361 -3.97 34.83 -22.91
C CYS A 361 -5.10 35.60 -23.64
N ARG A 362 -5.96 36.31 -22.90
CA ARG A 362 -6.99 37.17 -23.49
C ARG A 362 -6.40 38.31 -24.33
N LEU A 363 -5.36 39.00 -23.85
CA LEU A 363 -4.68 40.05 -24.59
C LEU A 363 -3.98 39.49 -25.84
N GLN A 364 -3.41 38.30 -25.79
CA GLN A 364 -2.86 37.65 -26.97
C GLN A 364 -3.95 37.29 -28.00
N GLN A 365 -5.07 36.72 -27.56
CA GLN A 365 -6.21 36.45 -28.46
C GLN A 365 -6.77 37.74 -29.08
N GLN A 366 -6.80 38.86 -28.36
CA GLN A 366 -7.24 40.14 -28.93
C GLN A 366 -6.21 40.71 -29.91
N ARG A 367 -4.91 40.47 -29.72
CA ARG A 367 -3.87 40.84 -30.68
C ARG A 367 -3.93 40.01 -31.96
N ASP A 368 -4.27 38.73 -31.84
CA ASP A 368 -4.38 37.84 -32.98
C ASP A 368 -5.71 38.05 -33.74
N LEU A 369 -6.69 38.76 -33.15
CA LEU A 369 -7.99 39.17 -33.75
C LEU A 369 -8.01 40.61 -34.22
N ALA A 370 -6.91 41.37 -34.09
CA ALA A 370 -6.83 42.71 -34.70
C ALA A 370 -6.82 42.58 -36.22
N PRO A 371 -7.74 43.24 -36.92
CA PRO A 371 -8.05 42.93 -38.31
C PRO A 371 -6.90 43.28 -39.25
N LEU A 372 -6.65 42.36 -40.15
CA LEU A 372 -5.99 42.58 -41.42
C LEU A 372 -6.81 43.59 -42.23
N TYR A 373 -6.69 44.89 -41.94
CA TYR A 373 -7.06 45.95 -42.85
C TYR A 373 -5.81 46.84 -43.05
N SER A 374 -5.07 46.53 -44.09
CA SER A 374 -4.60 47.43 -45.16
C SER A 374 -3.37 46.83 -45.87
N LYS A 375 -3.58 46.80 -47.16
CA LYS A 375 -2.59 46.79 -48.26
C LYS A 375 -2.20 45.43 -48.84
N ASP A 376 -2.72 45.32 -50.06
CA ASP A 376 -2.32 44.44 -51.14
C ASP A 376 -0.82 44.21 -51.18
N ILE A 377 -0.39 43.00 -51.08
CA ILE A 377 0.84 42.48 -51.69
C ILE A 377 0.57 41.06 -52.14
N ASP A 378 0.80 40.82 -53.42
CA ASP A 378 0.66 39.58 -54.15
C ASP A 378 1.31 38.40 -53.43
N VAL A 379 0.50 37.34 -53.29
CA VAL A 379 0.98 36.04 -52.81
C VAL A 379 0.59 34.98 -53.83
N GLU A 380 1.29 34.93 -54.92
CA GLU A 380 1.48 33.67 -55.66
C GLU A 380 2.87 33.12 -55.42
N ASN A 381 2.88 31.80 -55.12
CA ASN A 381 4.06 30.93 -54.93
C ASN A 381 4.61 30.72 -53.54
N LEU A 382 3.90 29.90 -52.72
CA LEU A 382 4.58 29.02 -51.72
C LEU A 382 3.68 27.82 -51.40
N SER A 383 4.22 26.62 -51.58
CA SER A 383 3.55 25.32 -51.43
C SER A 383 3.16 24.97 -49.97
N PRO A 384 2.10 24.17 -49.74
CA PRO A 384 1.43 23.96 -48.46
C PRO A 384 2.23 23.22 -47.37
N GLY A 385 3.41 22.68 -47.70
CA GLY A 385 4.19 21.83 -46.77
C GLY A 385 5.04 22.55 -45.72
N LYS A 386 5.41 23.82 -45.96
CA LYS A 386 6.33 24.56 -45.06
C LYS A 386 5.64 25.38 -43.96
N ARG A 387 4.32 25.54 -43.97
CA ARG A 387 3.62 26.34 -42.97
C ARG A 387 3.34 25.61 -41.64
N ARG A 388 3.38 24.29 -41.62
CA ARG A 388 3.13 23.52 -40.36
C ARG A 388 4.36 23.35 -39.47
N SER A 389 5.58 23.36 -40.00
CA SER A 389 6.80 23.16 -39.21
C SER A 389 7.22 24.38 -38.39
N THR A 390 7.02 25.60 -38.92
CA THR A 390 7.42 26.85 -38.27
C THR A 390 6.50 27.25 -37.10
N LEU A 391 5.22 26.91 -37.16
CA LEU A 391 4.27 27.17 -36.06
C LEU A 391 4.47 26.18 -34.89
N GLN A 392 4.81 24.92 -35.15
CA GLN A 392 5.08 23.92 -34.11
C GLN A 392 6.42 24.15 -33.40
N GLU A 393 7.45 24.65 -34.09
CA GLU A 393 8.73 25.00 -33.45
C GLU A 393 8.66 26.26 -32.61
N ARG A 394 7.86 27.28 -33.02
CA ARG A 394 7.61 28.45 -32.19
C ARG A 394 6.83 28.14 -30.95
N ALA A 395 5.80 27.29 -31.01
CA ALA A 395 5.01 26.88 -29.85
C ALA A 395 5.86 26.09 -28.83
N LYS A 396 6.80 25.23 -29.29
CA LYS A 396 7.71 24.48 -28.41
C LYS A 396 8.73 25.38 -27.71
N ARG A 397 9.25 26.42 -28.35
CA ARG A 397 10.21 27.36 -27.73
C ARG A 397 9.56 28.25 -26.67
N THR A 398 8.29 28.67 -26.87
CA THR A 398 7.58 29.51 -25.90
C THR A 398 7.20 28.71 -24.64
N SER A 399 6.82 27.44 -24.77
CA SER A 399 6.54 26.55 -23.63
C SER A 399 7.79 26.25 -22.78
N TYR A 400 8.97 26.16 -23.39
CA TYR A 400 10.22 25.92 -22.67
C TYR A 400 10.68 27.14 -21.85
N LEU A 401 10.49 28.36 -22.36
CA LEU A 401 10.84 29.61 -21.68
C LEU A 401 9.95 29.90 -20.46
N ILE A 402 8.68 29.50 -20.50
CA ILE A 402 7.74 29.67 -19.38
C ILE A 402 8.08 28.71 -18.24
N ILE A 403 8.47 27.47 -18.52
CA ILE A 403 8.84 26.46 -17.52
C ILE A 403 10.15 26.82 -16.81
N VAL A 404 11.10 27.46 -17.50
CA VAL A 404 12.38 27.90 -16.91
C VAL A 404 12.19 29.14 -16.04
N SER A 405 11.32 30.08 -16.42
CA SER A 405 11.02 31.29 -15.64
C SER A 405 10.29 30.99 -14.31
N VAL A 406 9.42 29.98 -14.26
CA VAL A 406 8.72 29.60 -13.03
C VAL A 406 9.66 28.87 -12.06
N ARG A 407 10.71 28.18 -12.53
CA ARG A 407 11.70 27.52 -11.66
C ARG A 407 12.72 28.45 -11.03
N LEU A 408 12.94 29.67 -11.58
CA LEU A 408 13.88 30.65 -11.05
C LEU A 408 13.27 31.65 -10.05
N SER A 409 11.92 31.60 -9.86
CA SER A 409 11.23 32.47 -8.89
C SER A 409 10.81 31.75 -7.60
N THR A 410 11.25 30.49 -7.40
CA THR A 410 10.97 29.66 -6.20
C THR A 410 12.25 29.15 -5.52
N SER A 411 13.36 29.82 -5.72
CA SER A 411 14.62 29.66 -4.95
C SER A 411 14.77 30.72 -3.89
#